data_b27ffd5bcfb63ebf0784129ae38745c4
#
_entry.id   b27ffd5bcfb63ebf0784129ae38745c4
#
_cell.length_a   1.000
_cell.length_b   1.000
_cell.length_c   1.000
_cell.angle_alpha   90.00
_cell.angle_beta   90.00
_cell.angle_gamma   90.00
#
_symmetry.space_group_name_H-M   'P 1'
#
loop_
_entity.id
_entity.type
_entity.pdbx_description
1 polymer ?
#
loop_
_entity_poly.entity_id
_entity_poly.type
_entity_poly.pdbx_seq_one_letter_code
_entity_poly.pdbx_strand_id
1 'polypeptide(L)'
;GDEVAPITINADQPAKFIDPATGEPTDATELPAMKDGKQVGTYTIDPTTGEVTFTPNKDFVGTPDGITVQAKDANGTPVTAKYTPTVTPVTPTAEDAETTDVQGKTQTAKPKFTEGDSDVPLDDTVPATFEDGSTTKVIPGVGTFTVAPDGTITFVPEPNFTGVAPAVTIQRVDVNGTVVKANYVATVTPAPAKPVEVEPTTTTPEPAKPQQELPNTGTSDEYGVFSAAALSILASVGLVATSRKKDEEQEA
;
A
#
# COMPACT_ATOMS: atom_id res chain seq x y z
N GLY A 1 32.63 41.74 6.93
CA GLY A 1 33.71 42.72 6.92
C GLY A 1 33.48 43.75 5.81
N ASP A 2 34.15 44.85 5.86
CA ASP A 2 34.16 45.77 4.74
C ASP A 2 35.12 45.30 3.63
N GLU A 3 35.14 45.95 2.49
CA GLU A 3 36.03 45.60 1.38
C GLU A 3 37.52 45.67 1.71
N VAL A 4 37.89 46.39 2.80
CA VAL A 4 39.30 46.60 3.21
C VAL A 4 39.75 45.50 4.18
N ALA A 5 38.82 44.86 4.88
CA ALA A 5 39.09 43.77 5.83
C ALA A 5 38.18 42.56 5.59
N PRO A 6 38.39 41.81 4.52
CA PRO A 6 37.55 40.65 4.20
C PRO A 6 37.69 39.56 5.25
N ILE A 7 36.62 38.80 5.44
CA ILE A 7 36.65 37.56 6.26
C ILE A 7 37.28 36.49 5.41
N THR A 8 38.41 35.92 5.87
CA THR A 8 39.09 34.81 5.22
C THR A 8 39.16 33.63 6.18
N ILE A 9 38.56 32.53 5.78
CA ILE A 9 38.62 31.26 6.55
C ILE A 9 39.57 30.32 5.84
N ASN A 10 40.61 29.88 6.54
CA ASN A 10 41.61 28.93 6.04
C ASN A 10 42.37 28.28 7.23
N ALA A 11 43.37 27.50 6.97
CA ALA A 11 44.17 26.81 8.01
C ALA A 11 44.87 27.76 8.99
N ASP A 12 45.25 28.99 8.57
CA ASP A 12 45.90 29.98 9.41
C ASP A 12 44.89 30.82 10.23
N GLN A 13 43.72 30.97 9.72
CA GLN A 13 42.57 31.66 10.37
C GLN A 13 41.33 30.76 10.32
N PRO A 14 41.31 29.68 11.13
CA PRO A 14 40.19 28.74 11.11
C PRO A 14 38.91 29.32 11.71
N ALA A 15 37.79 28.92 11.16
CA ALA A 15 36.52 29.12 11.81
C ALA A 15 36.40 28.20 13.05
N LYS A 16 35.76 28.70 14.11
CA LYS A 16 35.60 27.96 15.37
C LYS A 16 34.16 28.03 15.87
N PHE A 17 33.75 27.01 16.55
CA PHE A 17 32.53 27.10 17.35
C PHE A 17 32.73 28.01 18.56
N ILE A 18 31.67 28.68 18.97
CA ILE A 18 31.55 29.25 20.31
C ILE A 18 30.92 28.16 21.17
N ASP A 19 31.64 27.73 22.20
CA ASP A 19 31.12 26.75 23.14
C ASP A 19 29.92 27.35 23.92
N PRO A 20 28.73 26.73 23.80
CA PRO A 20 27.53 27.26 24.48
C PRO A 20 27.64 27.29 26.00
N ALA A 21 28.51 26.49 26.62
CA ALA A 21 28.69 26.41 28.04
C ALA A 21 29.59 27.55 28.61
N THR A 22 30.59 27.97 27.84
CA THR A 22 31.57 28.98 28.25
C THR A 22 31.36 30.31 27.55
N GLY A 23 30.74 30.34 26.39
CA GLY A 23 30.62 31.52 25.52
C GLY A 23 31.91 31.89 24.79
N GLU A 24 32.96 31.04 24.85
CA GLU A 24 34.27 31.29 24.27
C GLU A 24 34.52 30.42 23.02
N PRO A 25 35.38 30.89 22.09
CA PRO A 25 35.75 30.06 20.95
C PRO A 25 36.47 28.78 21.39
N THR A 26 36.12 27.65 20.75
CA THR A 26 36.74 26.35 21.02
C THR A 26 37.41 25.79 19.76
N ASP A 27 38.48 25.00 19.96
CA ASP A 27 39.11 24.23 18.88
C ASP A 27 38.38 22.89 18.59
N ALA A 28 37.33 22.59 19.34
CA ALA A 28 36.49 21.43 19.08
C ALA A 28 35.83 21.54 17.70
N THR A 29 36.00 20.55 16.86
CA THR A 29 35.36 20.47 15.55
C THR A 29 33.99 19.78 15.60
N GLU A 30 33.63 19.27 16.78
CA GLU A 30 32.35 18.60 17.04
C GLU A 30 31.78 19.03 18.38
N LEU A 31 30.50 19.39 18.42
CA LEU A 31 29.77 19.74 19.63
C LEU A 31 28.36 19.12 19.64
N PRO A 32 27.85 18.74 20.82
CA PRO A 32 26.48 18.21 20.94
C PRO A 32 25.46 19.27 20.54
N ALA A 33 24.50 18.90 19.72
CA ALA A 33 23.33 19.70 19.45
C ALA A 33 22.28 19.40 20.53
N MET A 34 21.87 20.44 21.25
CA MET A 34 20.95 20.30 22.38
C MET A 34 19.56 20.81 22.03
N LYS A 35 18.54 20.26 22.71
CA LYS A 35 17.17 20.76 22.74
C LYS A 35 16.56 20.45 24.09
N ASP A 36 16.08 21.46 24.80
CA ASP A 36 15.45 21.32 26.13
C ASP A 36 16.32 20.49 27.12
N GLY A 37 17.64 20.69 27.06
CA GLY A 37 18.61 20.01 27.93
C GLY A 37 18.94 18.57 27.53
N LYS A 38 18.47 18.09 26.39
CA LYS A 38 18.78 16.76 25.84
C LYS A 38 19.62 16.90 24.57
N GLN A 39 20.55 15.96 24.34
CA GLN A 39 21.27 15.88 23.09
C GLN A 39 20.36 15.28 22.01
N VAL A 40 20.17 16.02 20.92
CA VAL A 40 19.30 15.67 19.79
C VAL A 40 20.05 15.47 18.49
N GLY A 41 21.38 15.58 18.53
CA GLY A 41 22.26 15.41 17.38
C GLY A 41 23.66 15.93 17.68
N THR A 42 24.43 16.17 16.60
CA THR A 42 25.78 16.65 16.66
C THR A 42 26.00 17.73 15.62
N TYR A 43 26.66 18.82 15.98
CA TYR A 43 27.21 19.81 15.06
C TYR A 43 28.66 19.46 14.75
N THR A 44 29.06 19.50 13.48
CA THR A 44 30.45 19.41 13.04
C THR A 44 30.80 20.66 12.22
N ILE A 45 32.05 21.13 12.32
CA ILE A 45 32.55 22.25 11.52
C ILE A 45 33.80 21.83 10.77
N ASP A 46 33.90 22.22 9.51
CA ASP A 46 35.16 22.27 8.80
C ASP A 46 35.86 23.61 9.12
N PRO A 47 36.93 23.62 9.91
CA PRO A 47 37.58 24.85 10.33
C PRO A 47 38.22 25.63 9.18
N THR A 48 38.46 25.01 8.03
CA THR A 48 39.15 25.62 6.89
C THR A 48 38.16 26.28 5.91
N THR A 49 36.92 25.85 5.91
CA THR A 49 35.83 26.41 5.06
C THR A 49 34.77 27.16 5.90
N GLY A 50 34.66 26.83 7.19
CA GLY A 50 33.60 27.33 8.06
C GLY A 50 32.25 26.66 7.82
N GLU A 51 32.21 25.62 7.03
CA GLU A 51 30.99 24.84 6.79
C GLU A 51 30.56 24.11 8.05
N VAL A 52 29.29 24.25 8.41
CA VAL A 52 28.70 23.57 9.57
C VAL A 52 27.68 22.56 9.09
N THR A 53 27.86 21.31 9.54
CA THR A 53 26.91 20.22 9.34
C THR A 53 26.20 19.90 10.64
N PHE A 54 24.91 19.67 10.58
CA PHE A 54 24.13 19.12 11.68
C PHE A 54 23.71 17.69 11.32
N THR A 55 24.06 16.74 12.19
CA THR A 55 23.64 15.35 12.10
C THR A 55 22.62 15.09 13.21
N PRO A 56 21.32 14.98 12.91
CA PRO A 56 20.30 14.71 13.91
C PRO A 56 20.40 13.28 14.46
N ASN A 57 19.91 13.08 15.70
CA ASN A 57 19.58 11.75 16.16
C ASN A 57 18.43 11.18 15.31
N LYS A 58 18.40 9.86 15.20
CA LYS A 58 17.49 9.11 14.31
C LYS A 58 16.01 9.48 14.43
N ASP A 59 15.54 9.77 15.62
CA ASP A 59 14.15 10.07 15.98
C ASP A 59 13.89 11.55 16.21
N PHE A 60 14.89 12.43 16.00
CA PHE A 60 14.73 13.85 16.25
C PHE A 60 13.97 14.54 15.11
N VAL A 61 12.95 15.29 15.50
CA VAL A 61 12.19 16.20 14.66
C VAL A 61 12.08 17.54 15.34
N GLY A 62 12.25 18.63 14.60
CA GLY A 62 12.16 19.98 15.10
C GLY A 62 13.45 20.78 14.92
N THR A 63 13.59 21.84 15.70
CA THR A 63 14.73 22.77 15.63
C THR A 63 15.54 22.64 16.90
N PRO A 64 16.81 22.19 16.82
CA PRO A 64 17.71 22.20 17.99
C PRO A 64 18.08 23.62 18.39
N ASP A 65 18.71 23.75 19.55
CA ASP A 65 19.36 25.00 19.94
C ASP A 65 20.47 25.29 18.92
N GLY A 66 20.48 26.49 18.37
CA GLY A 66 21.46 26.82 17.33
C GLY A 66 22.87 26.95 17.88
N ILE A 67 23.88 26.72 17.02
CA ILE A 67 25.30 26.89 17.34
C ILE A 67 25.83 28.19 16.74
N THR A 68 26.74 28.85 17.43
CA THR A 68 27.40 30.06 16.95
C THR A 68 28.79 29.69 16.44
N VAL A 69 29.11 30.21 15.27
CA VAL A 69 30.44 30.10 14.64
C VAL A 69 31.09 31.47 14.65
N GLN A 70 32.38 31.51 14.97
CA GLN A 70 33.22 32.67 14.88
C GLN A 70 34.26 32.50 13.77
N ALA A 71 34.41 33.55 12.96
CA ALA A 71 35.58 33.74 12.08
C ALA A 71 36.20 35.09 12.38
N LYS A 72 37.35 35.39 11.81
CA LYS A 72 38.05 36.69 11.94
C LYS A 72 38.20 37.35 10.58
N ASP A 73 38.11 38.68 10.57
CA ASP A 73 38.50 39.45 9.42
C ASP A 73 40.02 39.57 9.26
N ALA A 74 40.52 40.21 8.21
CA ALA A 74 41.93 40.42 7.93
C ALA A 74 42.66 41.25 9.04
N ASN A 75 41.93 42.01 9.84
CA ASN A 75 42.46 42.77 10.98
C ASN A 75 42.42 42.00 12.28
N GLY A 76 41.94 40.75 12.25
CA GLY A 76 41.77 39.92 13.45
C GLY A 76 40.51 40.18 14.25
N THR A 77 39.61 41.03 13.75
CA THR A 77 38.32 41.32 14.42
C THR A 77 37.38 40.10 14.30
N PRO A 78 36.84 39.62 15.43
CA PRO A 78 35.91 38.48 15.42
C PRO A 78 34.57 38.87 14.81
N VAL A 79 34.03 37.98 13.98
CA VAL A 79 32.68 38.03 13.41
C VAL A 79 31.97 36.72 13.70
N THR A 80 30.74 36.77 14.15
CA THR A 80 29.97 35.59 14.51
C THR A 80 28.72 35.43 13.64
N ALA A 81 28.36 34.17 13.37
CA ALA A 81 27.11 33.80 12.73
C ALA A 81 26.47 32.64 13.51
N LYS A 82 25.14 32.63 13.58
CA LYS A 82 24.39 31.55 14.20
C LYS A 82 23.83 30.62 13.13
N TYR A 83 24.05 29.31 13.29
CA TYR A 83 23.43 28.25 12.48
C TYR A 83 22.33 27.58 13.27
N THR A 84 21.13 27.49 12.68
CA THR A 84 19.94 26.95 13.33
C THR A 84 19.17 26.09 12.30
N PRO A 85 19.48 24.80 12.20
CA PRO A 85 18.81 23.88 11.27
C PRO A 85 17.41 23.50 11.79
N THR A 86 16.59 22.99 10.88
CA THR A 86 15.30 22.39 11.23
C THR A 86 15.17 21.03 10.55
N VAL A 87 14.77 20.02 11.33
CA VAL A 87 14.46 18.68 10.84
C VAL A 87 12.95 18.53 10.73
N THR A 88 12.46 18.27 9.52
CA THR A 88 11.05 18.00 9.28
C THR A 88 10.75 16.51 9.44
N PRO A 89 9.55 16.12 9.90
CA PRO A 89 9.18 14.72 10.01
C PRO A 89 9.09 14.06 8.64
N VAL A 90 9.59 12.85 8.54
CA VAL A 90 9.39 11.96 7.40
C VAL A 90 8.24 11.03 7.73
N THR A 91 7.27 10.91 6.84
CA THR A 91 6.08 10.07 7.05
C THR A 91 5.94 9.11 5.88
N PRO A 92 6.17 7.80 6.09
CA PRO A 92 5.88 6.79 5.09
C PRO A 92 4.37 6.71 4.83
N THR A 93 3.99 6.25 3.64
CA THR A 93 2.60 6.09 3.22
C THR A 93 2.29 4.65 2.85
N ALA A 94 1.00 4.29 2.83
CA ALA A 94 0.57 2.97 2.39
C ALA A 94 -0.72 3.05 1.56
N GLU A 95 -0.87 2.07 0.66
CA GLU A 95 -2.09 1.83 -0.09
C GLU A 95 -2.70 0.52 0.39
N ASP A 96 -4.00 0.53 0.67
CA ASP A 96 -4.77 -0.64 1.08
C ASP A 96 -4.82 -1.68 -0.06
N ALA A 97 -5.07 -2.94 0.29
CA ALA A 97 -5.22 -4.01 -0.67
C ALA A 97 -6.56 -4.72 -0.51
N GLU A 98 -7.11 -5.14 -1.63
CA GLU A 98 -8.36 -5.91 -1.68
C GLU A 98 -8.19 -7.11 -2.61
N THR A 99 -8.89 -8.21 -2.29
CA THR A 99 -8.96 -9.38 -3.15
C THR A 99 -10.37 -9.93 -3.20
N THR A 100 -10.68 -10.60 -4.30
CA THR A 100 -11.94 -11.32 -4.48
C THR A 100 -11.68 -12.65 -5.15
N ASP A 101 -12.17 -13.74 -4.57
CA ASP A 101 -12.09 -15.08 -5.15
C ASP A 101 -13.32 -15.90 -4.76
N VAL A 102 -13.44 -17.09 -5.33
CA VAL A 102 -14.55 -18.01 -5.05
C VAL A 102 -14.33 -18.77 -3.74
N GLN A 103 -15.41 -19.25 -3.15
CA GLN A 103 -15.45 -20.02 -1.91
C GLN A 103 -14.40 -21.13 -1.86
N GLY A 104 -13.66 -21.23 -0.75
CA GLY A 104 -12.62 -22.21 -0.51
C GLY A 104 -11.28 -21.92 -1.17
N LYS A 105 -11.11 -20.79 -1.89
CA LYS A 105 -9.84 -20.37 -2.48
C LYS A 105 -9.06 -19.47 -1.53
N THR A 106 -7.78 -19.82 -1.37
CA THR A 106 -6.81 -18.96 -0.67
C THR A 106 -6.55 -17.70 -1.49
N GLN A 107 -6.56 -16.55 -0.83
CA GLN A 107 -6.30 -15.25 -1.45
C GLN A 107 -5.00 -14.68 -0.90
N THR A 108 -4.23 -14.01 -1.74
CA THR A 108 -2.95 -13.40 -1.38
C THR A 108 -2.88 -12.01 -1.96
N ALA A 109 -2.41 -11.06 -1.17
CA ALA A 109 -2.17 -9.68 -1.59
C ALA A 109 -0.92 -9.13 -0.92
N LYS A 110 -0.41 -8.03 -1.45
CA LYS A 110 0.67 -7.27 -0.85
C LYS A 110 0.27 -5.79 -0.87
N PRO A 111 -0.19 -5.24 0.27
CA PRO A 111 -0.37 -3.79 0.40
C PRO A 111 0.91 -3.06 0.03
N LYS A 112 0.79 -1.91 -0.61
CA LYS A 112 1.95 -1.14 -1.01
C LYS A 112 2.32 -0.17 0.10
N PHE A 113 3.54 -0.31 0.60
CA PHE A 113 4.15 0.62 1.53
C PHE A 113 5.22 1.43 0.80
N THR A 114 5.19 2.74 0.99
CA THR A 114 6.13 3.68 0.33
C THR A 114 6.85 4.48 1.40
N GLU A 115 8.16 4.52 1.31
CA GLU A 115 8.99 5.37 2.16
C GLU A 115 8.62 6.84 2.00
N GLY A 116 8.77 7.62 3.06
CA GLY A 116 8.49 9.05 3.04
C GLY A 116 9.67 9.86 2.48
N ASP A 117 10.88 9.33 2.57
CA ASP A 117 12.12 9.89 2.04
C ASP A 117 13.10 8.75 1.76
N SER A 118 13.91 8.88 0.71
CA SER A 118 14.90 7.87 0.31
C SER A 118 16.00 7.65 1.34
N ASP A 119 16.30 8.65 2.17
CA ASP A 119 17.27 8.55 3.26
C ASP A 119 16.68 7.91 4.53
N VAL A 120 15.36 7.73 4.54
CA VAL A 120 14.60 7.08 5.63
C VAL A 120 13.75 5.94 5.05
N PRO A 121 14.38 4.87 4.56
CA PRO A 121 13.67 3.75 3.95
C PRO A 121 12.84 2.97 4.99
N LEU A 122 11.94 2.12 4.50
CA LEU A 122 11.28 1.13 5.35
C LEU A 122 12.33 0.16 5.91
N ASP A 123 12.20 -0.17 7.20
CA ASP A 123 13.14 -1.07 7.88
C ASP A 123 12.81 -2.54 7.56
N ASP A 124 13.56 -3.13 6.64
CA ASP A 124 13.39 -4.54 6.25
C ASP A 124 13.91 -5.53 7.33
N THR A 125 14.61 -5.04 8.37
CA THR A 125 15.03 -5.88 9.50
C THR A 125 13.90 -6.08 10.51
N VAL A 126 12.88 -5.24 10.48
CA VAL A 126 11.67 -5.35 11.29
C VAL A 126 10.56 -5.99 10.44
N PRO A 127 10.13 -7.23 10.74
CA PRO A 127 9.11 -7.91 9.95
C PRO A 127 7.76 -7.20 10.05
N ALA A 128 6.99 -7.24 8.97
CA ALA A 128 5.61 -6.79 8.99
C ALA A 128 4.76 -7.63 9.96
N THR A 129 3.84 -6.98 10.64
CA THR A 129 2.90 -7.62 11.59
C THR A 129 1.49 -7.07 11.41
N PHE A 130 0.51 -7.73 12.01
CA PHE A 130 -0.77 -7.09 12.28
C PHE A 130 -0.61 -6.01 13.35
N GLU A 131 -1.61 -5.14 13.49
CA GLU A 131 -1.59 -4.02 14.45
C GLU A 131 -1.36 -4.47 15.90
N ASP A 132 -1.78 -5.68 16.26
CA ASP A 132 -1.57 -6.29 17.58
C ASP A 132 -0.18 -6.94 17.75
N GLY A 133 0.70 -6.82 16.76
CA GLY A 133 2.04 -7.40 16.76
C GLY A 133 2.08 -8.89 16.37
N SER A 134 0.94 -9.53 16.13
CA SER A 134 0.89 -10.93 15.68
C SER A 134 1.17 -11.05 14.18
N THR A 135 1.53 -12.27 13.74
CA THR A 135 1.68 -12.60 12.31
C THR A 135 0.56 -13.51 11.81
N THR A 136 -0.34 -13.94 12.71
CA THR A 136 -1.49 -14.79 12.39
C THR A 136 -2.71 -14.29 13.14
N LYS A 137 -3.84 -14.17 12.43
CA LYS A 137 -5.12 -13.76 12.99
C LYS A 137 -6.23 -14.71 12.54
N VAL A 138 -6.84 -15.40 13.51
CA VAL A 138 -7.97 -16.30 13.26
C VAL A 138 -9.26 -15.57 13.59
N ILE A 139 -10.20 -15.52 12.65
CA ILE A 139 -11.54 -14.97 12.83
C ILE A 139 -12.52 -16.14 12.69
N PRO A 140 -13.13 -16.60 13.79
CA PRO A 140 -14.05 -17.73 13.75
C PRO A 140 -15.23 -17.49 12.80
N GLY A 141 -15.55 -18.50 11.99
CA GLY A 141 -16.60 -18.40 10.97
C GLY A 141 -16.21 -17.66 9.70
N VAL A 142 -14.99 -17.10 9.63
CA VAL A 142 -14.49 -16.34 8.49
C VAL A 142 -13.26 -17.00 7.88
N GLY A 143 -12.19 -17.19 8.66
CA GLY A 143 -10.94 -17.76 8.17
C GLY A 143 -9.71 -17.32 8.95
N THR A 144 -8.56 -17.59 8.38
CA THR A 144 -7.25 -17.27 8.95
C THR A 144 -6.47 -16.33 8.03
N PHE A 145 -5.98 -15.25 8.60
CA PHE A 145 -5.05 -14.32 7.96
C PHE A 145 -3.63 -14.59 8.48
N THR A 146 -2.65 -14.57 7.60
CA THR A 146 -1.22 -14.59 7.94
C THR A 146 -0.49 -13.50 7.19
N VAL A 147 0.49 -12.87 7.83
CA VAL A 147 1.36 -11.87 7.22
C VAL A 147 2.80 -12.36 7.21
N ALA A 148 3.43 -12.29 6.05
CA ALA A 148 4.84 -12.59 5.88
C ALA A 148 5.71 -11.37 6.25
N PRO A 149 7.02 -11.56 6.56
CA PRO A 149 7.93 -10.48 6.93
C PRO A 149 7.96 -9.30 5.94
N ASP A 150 7.76 -9.57 4.65
CA ASP A 150 7.76 -8.59 3.57
C ASP A 150 6.42 -7.83 3.40
N GLY A 151 5.43 -8.10 4.27
CA GLY A 151 4.09 -7.52 4.21
C GLY A 151 3.11 -8.24 3.29
N THR A 152 3.50 -9.35 2.67
CA THR A 152 2.57 -10.19 1.91
C THR A 152 1.57 -10.83 2.86
N ILE A 153 0.27 -10.63 2.61
CA ILE A 153 -0.81 -11.21 3.40
C ILE A 153 -1.47 -12.36 2.65
N THR A 154 -1.78 -13.42 3.37
CA THR A 154 -2.52 -14.57 2.88
C THR A 154 -3.78 -14.76 3.71
N PHE A 155 -4.91 -14.92 3.06
CA PHE A 155 -6.20 -15.24 3.67
C PHE A 155 -6.66 -16.63 3.22
N VAL A 156 -6.89 -17.50 4.19
CA VAL A 156 -7.49 -18.83 3.99
C VAL A 156 -8.90 -18.80 4.57
N PRO A 157 -9.95 -18.72 3.73
CA PRO A 157 -11.32 -18.69 4.22
C PRO A 157 -11.73 -20.02 4.83
N GLU A 158 -12.66 -19.99 5.80
CA GLU A 158 -13.35 -21.21 6.22
C GLU A 158 -14.18 -21.77 5.06
N PRO A 159 -14.37 -23.11 4.98
CA PRO A 159 -14.98 -23.77 3.82
C PRO A 159 -16.37 -23.25 3.45
N ASN A 160 -17.14 -22.78 4.44
CA ASN A 160 -18.50 -22.29 4.24
C ASN A 160 -18.62 -20.75 4.23
N PHE A 161 -17.50 -20.05 4.40
CA PHE A 161 -17.53 -18.59 4.41
C PHE A 161 -17.77 -18.03 3.01
N THR A 162 -18.70 -17.08 2.91
CA THR A 162 -18.94 -16.22 1.75
C THR A 162 -19.26 -14.82 2.24
N GLY A 163 -18.92 -13.82 1.44
CA GLY A 163 -19.12 -12.41 1.78
C GLY A 163 -17.80 -11.69 1.97
N VAL A 164 -17.86 -10.49 2.57
CA VAL A 164 -16.70 -9.65 2.85
C VAL A 164 -16.15 -9.98 4.23
N ALA A 165 -14.88 -10.37 4.29
CA ALA A 165 -14.20 -10.59 5.56
C ALA A 165 -13.94 -9.26 6.28
N PRO A 166 -13.94 -9.22 7.62
CA PRO A 166 -13.51 -8.04 8.36
C PRO A 166 -12.12 -7.59 7.93
N ALA A 167 -11.94 -6.28 7.78
CA ALA A 167 -10.63 -5.71 7.47
C ALA A 167 -9.60 -6.08 8.53
N VAL A 168 -8.37 -6.37 8.09
CA VAL A 168 -7.22 -6.54 8.98
C VAL A 168 -6.16 -5.50 8.62
N THR A 169 -5.53 -4.94 9.65
CA THR A 169 -4.52 -3.89 9.48
C THR A 169 -3.12 -4.48 9.61
N ILE A 170 -2.30 -4.27 8.59
CA ILE A 170 -0.89 -4.64 8.54
C ILE A 170 -0.06 -3.39 8.81
N GLN A 171 1.03 -3.53 9.54
CA GLN A 171 1.95 -2.42 9.83
C GLN A 171 3.38 -2.78 9.48
N ARG A 172 4.11 -1.76 9.06
CA ARG A 172 5.55 -1.74 8.91
C ARG A 172 6.11 -0.50 9.59
N VAL A 173 7.43 -0.43 9.75
CA VAL A 173 8.11 0.74 10.28
C VAL A 173 9.21 1.18 9.31
N ASP A 174 9.55 2.45 9.35
CA ASP A 174 10.77 2.96 8.73
C ASP A 174 11.98 2.80 9.65
N VAL A 175 13.17 3.13 9.15
CA VAL A 175 14.42 3.06 9.93
C VAL A 175 14.44 4.02 11.12
N ASN A 176 13.55 5.00 11.20
CA ASN A 176 13.37 5.90 12.34
C ASN A 176 12.36 5.35 13.37
N GLY A 177 11.68 4.23 13.05
CA GLY A 177 10.65 3.64 13.89
C GLY A 177 9.26 4.23 13.67
N THR A 178 9.05 5.06 12.62
CA THR A 178 7.73 5.59 12.28
C THR A 178 6.86 4.46 11.72
N VAL A 179 5.70 4.25 12.34
CA VAL A 179 4.77 3.19 11.94
C VAL A 179 3.93 3.65 10.74
N VAL A 180 3.83 2.80 9.73
CA VAL A 180 2.91 2.94 8.61
C VAL A 180 1.96 1.75 8.54
N LYS A 181 0.69 2.00 8.24
CA LYS A 181 -0.38 1.00 8.29
C LYS A 181 -1.14 0.95 6.97
N ALA A 182 -1.52 -0.27 6.56
CA ALA A 182 -2.42 -0.54 5.45
C ALA A 182 -3.50 -1.53 5.87
N ASN A 183 -4.68 -1.42 5.27
CA ASN A 183 -5.75 -2.39 5.47
C ASN A 183 -5.77 -3.41 4.33
N TYR A 184 -6.23 -4.60 4.66
CA TYR A 184 -6.54 -5.63 3.69
C TYR A 184 -7.96 -6.15 3.90
N VAL A 185 -8.70 -6.26 2.79
CA VAL A 185 -10.06 -6.79 2.75
C VAL A 185 -10.14 -7.93 1.74
N ALA A 186 -10.64 -9.08 2.16
CA ALA A 186 -10.91 -10.22 1.29
C ALA A 186 -12.41 -10.40 1.08
N THR A 187 -12.83 -10.57 -0.16
CA THR A 187 -14.21 -10.93 -0.53
C THR A 187 -14.25 -12.35 -1.06
N VAL A 188 -15.16 -13.16 -0.53
CA VAL A 188 -15.38 -14.54 -0.97
C VAL A 188 -16.74 -14.65 -1.64
N THR A 189 -16.72 -14.96 -2.94
CA THR A 189 -17.97 -15.18 -3.70
C THR A 189 -18.41 -16.65 -3.61
N PRO A 190 -19.71 -16.94 -3.68
CA PRO A 190 -20.19 -18.33 -3.69
C PRO A 190 -19.57 -19.12 -4.85
N ALA A 191 -19.25 -20.39 -4.59
CA ALA A 191 -18.83 -21.28 -5.65
C ALA A 191 -19.94 -21.43 -6.72
N PRO A 192 -19.60 -21.53 -8.02
CA PRO A 192 -20.58 -21.78 -9.07
C PRO A 192 -21.36 -23.06 -8.75
N ALA A 193 -22.69 -23.02 -8.91
CA ALA A 193 -23.51 -24.21 -8.74
C ALA A 193 -23.00 -25.31 -9.70
N LYS A 194 -22.72 -26.49 -9.13
CA LYS A 194 -22.38 -27.65 -9.94
C LYS A 194 -23.55 -27.92 -10.90
N PRO A 195 -23.31 -28.07 -12.23
CA PRO A 195 -24.39 -28.47 -13.12
C PRO A 195 -25.08 -29.71 -12.57
N VAL A 196 -26.39 -29.64 -12.42
CA VAL A 196 -27.17 -30.82 -12.06
C VAL A 196 -27.07 -31.74 -13.25
N GLU A 197 -26.30 -32.81 -13.14
CA GLU A 197 -26.32 -33.92 -14.09
C GLU A 197 -27.73 -34.53 -14.02
N VAL A 198 -28.57 -34.14 -14.97
CA VAL A 198 -29.88 -34.77 -15.14
C VAL A 198 -29.60 -36.16 -15.64
N GLU A 199 -29.62 -37.15 -14.76
CA GLU A 199 -29.62 -38.54 -15.19
C GLU A 199 -30.75 -38.71 -16.21
N PRO A 200 -30.47 -39.28 -17.41
CA PRO A 200 -31.54 -39.55 -18.34
C PRO A 200 -32.47 -40.57 -17.68
N THR A 201 -33.66 -40.14 -17.31
CA THR A 201 -34.72 -41.04 -16.92
C THR A 201 -35.02 -41.96 -18.11
N THR A 202 -34.42 -43.15 -18.08
CA THR A 202 -34.83 -44.24 -18.95
C THR A 202 -36.24 -44.65 -18.53
N THR A 203 -37.24 -43.99 -19.05
CA THR A 203 -38.59 -44.53 -19.09
C THR A 203 -38.56 -45.67 -20.07
N THR A 204 -38.41 -46.86 -19.52
CA THR A 204 -38.68 -48.09 -20.28
C THR A 204 -40.12 -48.02 -20.77
N PRO A 205 -40.40 -48.07 -22.09
CA PRO A 205 -41.78 -48.07 -22.58
C PRO A 205 -42.48 -49.34 -22.04
N GLU A 206 -43.53 -49.17 -21.28
CA GLU A 206 -44.46 -50.29 -20.91
C GLU A 206 -45.00 -50.93 -22.21
N PRO A 207 -44.94 -52.25 -22.36
CA PRO A 207 -45.45 -52.89 -23.59
C PRO A 207 -46.96 -52.65 -23.70
N ALA A 208 -47.36 -52.10 -24.85
CA ALA A 208 -48.70 -51.77 -25.20
C ALA A 208 -49.55 -53.06 -25.18
N LYS A 209 -50.63 -53.04 -24.37
CA LYS A 209 -51.70 -54.07 -24.44
C LYS A 209 -52.31 -54.05 -25.81
N PRO A 210 -52.64 -55.22 -26.43
CA PRO A 210 -53.31 -55.31 -27.74
C PRO A 210 -54.68 -54.67 -27.61
N GLN A 211 -54.92 -53.67 -28.45
CA GLN A 211 -56.27 -53.10 -28.65
C GLN A 211 -57.08 -54.06 -29.50
N GLN A 212 -58.23 -54.44 -28.96
CA GLN A 212 -59.26 -55.20 -29.70
C GLN A 212 -59.77 -54.33 -30.83
N GLU A 213 -59.71 -54.87 -32.07
CA GLU A 213 -60.35 -54.28 -33.26
C GLU A 213 -61.86 -54.27 -33.07
N LEU A 214 -62.48 -53.10 -33.26
CA LEU A 214 -63.90 -52.96 -33.47
C LEU A 214 -64.20 -52.97 -34.95
N PRO A 215 -65.32 -53.57 -35.36
CA PRO A 215 -65.56 -53.79 -36.81
C PRO A 215 -65.93 -52.48 -37.53
N ASN A 216 -65.38 -52.42 -38.74
CA ASN A 216 -65.58 -51.38 -39.71
C ASN A 216 -67.00 -51.44 -40.31
N THR A 217 -67.78 -50.36 -40.18
CA THR A 217 -68.95 -50.11 -41.01
C THR A 217 -68.84 -48.78 -41.69
N GLY A 218 -68.46 -48.80 -42.93
CA GLY A 218 -68.79 -48.07 -44.11
C GLY A 218 -69.08 -46.57 -44.07
N THR A 219 -68.49 -45.90 -44.91
CA THR A 219 -68.88 -45.06 -46.00
C THR A 219 -67.98 -43.87 -46.24
N SER A 220 -67.38 -43.88 -47.34
CA SER A 220 -66.99 -42.83 -48.32
C SER A 220 -67.15 -41.36 -47.92
N ASP A 221 -66.16 -40.70 -48.42
CA ASP A 221 -66.15 -39.44 -49.13
C ASP A 221 -65.50 -38.21 -48.43
N GLU A 222 -64.51 -37.79 -49.15
CA GLU A 222 -64.15 -36.42 -49.59
C GLU A 222 -63.46 -35.43 -48.68
N TYR A 223 -62.34 -35.03 -49.18
CA TYR A 223 -61.67 -33.71 -49.15
C TYR A 223 -61.23 -33.07 -47.85
N GLY A 224 -59.95 -32.71 -47.88
CA GLY A 224 -59.53 -31.49 -47.19
C GLY A 224 -58.18 -31.55 -46.53
N VAL A 225 -57.18 -31.32 -47.30
CA VAL A 225 -55.93 -30.63 -47.07
C VAL A 225 -55.80 -29.77 -45.80
N PHE A 226 -54.55 -29.61 -45.43
CA PHE A 226 -53.90 -28.61 -44.56
C PHE A 226 -53.59 -29.12 -43.15
N SER A 227 -52.45 -28.96 -42.67
CA SER A 227 -51.28 -28.17 -42.90
C SER A 227 -50.37 -28.37 -41.69
N ALA A 228 -49.13 -28.56 -41.95
CA ALA A 228 -48.06 -28.62 -40.94
C ALA A 228 -47.94 -27.25 -40.24
N ALA A 229 -47.82 -27.27 -38.91
CA ALA A 229 -47.28 -26.14 -38.19
C ALA A 229 -46.12 -26.61 -37.34
N ALA A 230 -44.95 -26.42 -37.87
CA ALA A 230 -43.71 -26.51 -37.11
C ALA A 230 -43.59 -25.26 -36.24
N LEU A 231 -43.56 -25.40 -34.95
CA LEU A 231 -43.21 -24.30 -34.05
C LEU A 231 -41.74 -24.41 -33.68
N SER A 232 -40.95 -23.60 -34.33
CA SER A 232 -39.54 -23.40 -33.99
C SER A 232 -39.45 -22.33 -32.91
N ILE A 233 -38.94 -22.71 -31.72
CA ILE A 233 -38.58 -21.77 -30.69
C ILE A 233 -37.13 -21.33 -30.93
N LEU A 234 -36.95 -20.10 -31.38
CA LEU A 234 -35.66 -19.42 -31.44
C LEU A 234 -35.29 -18.87 -30.05
N ALA A 235 -34.22 -19.40 -29.49
CA ALA A 235 -33.57 -18.80 -28.36
C ALA A 235 -32.77 -17.56 -28.82
N SER A 236 -33.18 -16.38 -28.38
CA SER A 236 -32.47 -15.14 -28.63
C SER A 236 -31.31 -14.99 -27.64
N VAL A 237 -30.09 -15.13 -28.13
CA VAL A 237 -28.89 -14.69 -27.45
C VAL A 237 -28.74 -13.19 -27.73
N GLY A 238 -28.95 -12.39 -26.70
CA GLY A 238 -28.72 -10.95 -26.77
C GLY A 238 -27.24 -10.61 -26.72
N LEU A 239 -26.70 -10.26 -27.87
CA LEU A 239 -25.36 -9.70 -28.00
C LEU A 239 -25.45 -8.18 -27.77
N VAL A 240 -24.93 -7.69 -26.64
CA VAL A 240 -24.76 -6.26 -26.42
C VAL A 240 -23.46 -5.82 -27.02
N ALA A 241 -23.53 -5.12 -28.14
CA ALA A 241 -22.41 -4.43 -28.72
C ALA A 241 -22.20 -3.08 -28.05
N THR A 242 -21.09 -2.88 -27.37
CA THR A 242 -20.65 -1.57 -26.89
C THR A 242 -20.01 -0.81 -28.03
N SER A 243 -20.69 0.22 -28.52
CA SER A 243 -20.10 1.18 -29.46
C SER A 243 -19.18 2.16 -28.74
N ARG A 244 -17.94 2.14 -29.13
CA ARG A 244 -16.90 3.11 -28.77
C ARG A 244 -17.17 4.41 -29.52
N LYS A 245 -17.45 5.49 -28.80
CA LYS A 245 -17.47 6.84 -29.38
C LYS A 245 -16.09 7.44 -29.22
N LYS A 246 -15.47 7.71 -30.34
CA LYS A 246 -14.26 8.48 -30.53
C LYS A 246 -14.68 9.94 -30.71
N ASP A 247 -14.28 10.83 -29.83
CA ASP A 247 -14.35 12.26 -30.12
C ASP A 247 -12.92 12.78 -30.21
N GLU A 248 -12.62 13.26 -31.39
CA GLU A 248 -11.44 14.03 -31.79
C GLU A 248 -11.66 15.50 -31.53
N GLU A 249 -10.57 16.18 -31.12
CA GLU A 249 -10.16 17.56 -31.46
C GLU A 249 -11.08 18.73 -31.09
N GLN A 250 -10.58 19.87 -30.68
CA GLN A 250 -9.54 20.76 -31.25
C GLN A 250 -9.28 21.95 -30.30
N GLU A 251 -8.01 22.36 -30.30
CA GLU A 251 -7.44 23.74 -30.23
C GLU A 251 -8.17 24.90 -29.51
N ALA A 252 -7.50 25.50 -28.56
CA ALA A 252 -7.03 26.88 -28.58
C ALA A 252 -6.03 27.13 -27.42
#